data_af734941c60214c91a639679c3d9519b
#
_entry.id   af734941c60214c91a639679c3d9519b
#
_cell.length_a   1.000
_cell.length_b   1.000
_cell.length_c   1.000
_cell.angle_alpha   90.00
_cell.angle_beta   90.00
_cell.angle_gamma   90.00
#
_symmetry.space_group_name_H-M   'P 1'
#
loop_
_entity.id
_entity.type
_entity.pdbx_description
1 polymer ?
#
loop_
_entity_poly.entity_id
_entity_poly.type
_entity_poly.pdbx_seq_one_letter_code
_entity_poly.pdbx_strand_id
1 'polypeptide(L)'
;MTDRSKRVAVLGGSGFIGHAVVEALLDKGCRVLTVNRGVTPVRYSMPVERFVADRRCPDDYARVLAGLDVEAVVDVTAYHAEETRSVVASFAGRIERLVHISTLSVYRWPLPCPVQEGAPLEDDPRRDYGYGKAACERLLFSQPTERMPWTALRLPAVFGPGDPYSREAFLLGRILQDNTIVVPPRPHLCQNLFAADAARAVCALLESPLAVGRVYNAGGTPFTLEGYVDLIAGLAGRPARKMRASARVLVRDGADPQKIPYYFEGDVVLDTRRIRDEIGFVPLWSMEKALAATLEDIMRLPGGIDSNGWGLPWDAPFPASGRPPEMAAQGSVP
;
A
#
# COMPACT_ATOMS: atom_id res chain seq x y z
N MET A 1 -11.09 -8.03 -38.04
CA MET A 1 -10.89 -7.12 -36.91
C MET A 1 -9.63 -7.62 -36.20
N THR A 2 -8.51 -6.94 -36.36
CA THR A 2 -7.27 -7.29 -35.66
C THR A 2 -7.51 -7.04 -34.17
N ASP A 3 -7.58 -8.10 -33.41
CA ASP A 3 -7.60 -8.08 -31.95
C ASP A 3 -6.27 -7.45 -31.46
N ARG A 4 -6.27 -6.14 -31.30
CA ARG A 4 -5.10 -5.37 -30.87
C ARG A 4 -5.16 -5.26 -29.34
N SER A 5 -4.86 -6.38 -28.67
CA SER A 5 -4.72 -6.37 -27.22
C SER A 5 -3.63 -5.36 -26.81
N LYS A 6 -3.98 -4.43 -25.91
CA LYS A 6 -3.08 -3.35 -25.46
C LYS A 6 -1.84 -3.93 -24.79
N ARG A 7 -0.64 -3.47 -25.18
CA ARG A 7 0.64 -3.86 -24.57
C ARG A 7 0.96 -2.94 -23.40
N VAL A 8 1.11 -3.51 -22.21
CA VAL A 8 1.32 -2.77 -20.97
C VAL A 8 2.58 -3.27 -20.26
N ALA A 9 3.52 -2.39 -19.96
CA ALA A 9 4.66 -2.70 -19.12
C ALA A 9 4.34 -2.41 -17.64
N VAL A 10 4.61 -3.38 -16.75
CA VAL A 10 4.52 -3.23 -15.29
C VAL A 10 5.91 -3.26 -14.70
N LEU A 11 6.38 -2.08 -14.25
CA LEU A 11 7.69 -1.93 -13.60
C LEU A 11 7.55 -2.29 -12.11
N GLY A 12 8.07 -3.46 -11.73
CA GLY A 12 7.86 -4.05 -10.41
C GLY A 12 6.70 -5.06 -10.35
N GLY A 13 6.35 -5.70 -11.46
CA GLY A 13 5.23 -6.64 -11.58
C GLY A 13 5.34 -7.91 -10.72
N SER A 14 6.52 -8.29 -10.22
CA SER A 14 6.69 -9.48 -9.37
C SER A 14 6.40 -9.23 -7.89
N GLY A 15 6.26 -7.98 -7.47
CA GLY A 15 5.92 -7.63 -6.09
C GLY A 15 4.41 -7.64 -5.85
N PHE A 16 4.01 -7.58 -4.60
CA PHE A 16 2.63 -7.66 -4.10
C PHE A 16 1.59 -6.87 -4.94
N ILE A 17 1.63 -5.53 -4.91
CA ILE A 17 0.71 -4.68 -5.70
C ILE A 17 0.93 -4.91 -7.19
N GLY A 18 2.20 -5.02 -7.62
CA GLY A 18 2.54 -5.23 -9.02
C GLY A 18 2.00 -6.55 -9.56
N HIS A 19 2.04 -7.62 -8.77
CA HIS A 19 1.44 -8.91 -9.13
C HIS A 19 -0.07 -8.79 -9.34
N ALA A 20 -0.77 -8.15 -8.40
CA ALA A 20 -2.21 -7.91 -8.54
C ALA A 20 -2.56 -7.09 -9.80
N VAL A 21 -1.72 -6.08 -10.13
CA VAL A 21 -1.88 -5.29 -11.36
C VAL A 21 -1.66 -6.14 -12.61
N VAL A 22 -0.63 -6.99 -12.62
CA VAL A 22 -0.38 -7.91 -13.75
C VAL A 22 -1.58 -8.83 -13.97
N GLU A 23 -2.08 -9.50 -12.93
CA GLU A 23 -3.25 -10.39 -13.04
C GLU A 23 -4.49 -9.65 -13.54
N ALA A 24 -4.79 -8.46 -13.01
CA ALA A 24 -5.93 -7.67 -13.47
C ALA A 24 -5.82 -7.23 -14.93
N LEU A 25 -4.61 -6.95 -15.42
CA LEU A 25 -4.38 -6.62 -16.83
C LEU A 25 -4.52 -7.85 -17.74
N LEU A 26 -4.05 -9.02 -17.27
CA LEU A 26 -4.23 -10.28 -17.99
C LEU A 26 -5.71 -10.65 -18.13
N ASP A 27 -6.48 -10.51 -17.04
CA ASP A 27 -7.94 -10.73 -17.02
C ASP A 27 -8.69 -9.82 -18.01
N LYS A 28 -8.14 -8.62 -18.28
CA LYS A 28 -8.66 -7.68 -19.31
C LYS A 28 -8.18 -8.00 -20.73
N GLY A 29 -7.41 -9.06 -20.92
CA GLY A 29 -6.89 -9.45 -22.23
C GLY A 29 -5.69 -8.60 -22.70
N CYS A 30 -5.03 -7.84 -21.83
CA CYS A 30 -3.82 -7.11 -22.18
C CYS A 30 -2.63 -8.05 -22.40
N ARG A 31 -1.70 -7.66 -23.28
CA ARG A 31 -0.38 -8.27 -23.37
C ARG A 31 0.53 -7.60 -22.36
N VAL A 32 0.92 -8.33 -21.33
CA VAL A 32 1.67 -7.76 -20.21
C VAL A 32 3.16 -8.09 -20.34
N LEU A 33 3.98 -7.06 -20.13
CA LEU A 33 5.42 -7.15 -19.97
C LEU A 33 5.79 -6.75 -18.54
N THR A 34 6.73 -7.43 -17.91
CA THR A 34 7.23 -7.02 -16.58
C THR A 34 8.71 -6.71 -16.61
N VAL A 35 9.10 -5.65 -15.88
CA VAL A 35 10.52 -5.32 -15.64
C VAL A 35 10.78 -5.45 -14.14
N ASN A 36 11.66 -6.38 -13.76
CA ASN A 36 11.95 -6.72 -12.36
C ASN A 36 13.41 -7.07 -12.21
N ARG A 37 13.91 -7.10 -10.98
CA ARG A 37 15.28 -7.51 -10.65
C ARG A 37 15.57 -9.02 -10.82
N GLY A 38 14.55 -9.83 -11.09
CA GLY A 38 14.69 -11.28 -11.24
C GLY A 38 14.88 -12.07 -9.94
N VAL A 39 14.76 -11.41 -8.78
CA VAL A 39 15.06 -12.02 -7.46
C VAL A 39 13.84 -12.75 -6.88
N THR A 40 12.64 -12.24 -7.13
CA THR A 40 11.40 -12.81 -6.56
C THR A 40 10.80 -13.81 -7.53
N PRO A 41 10.67 -15.10 -7.16
CA PRO A 41 9.93 -16.06 -7.95
C PRO A 41 8.46 -15.62 -8.07
N VAL A 42 7.93 -15.66 -9.27
CA VAL A 42 6.53 -15.29 -9.52
C VAL A 42 5.93 -16.20 -10.60
N ARG A 43 4.67 -16.54 -10.40
CA ARG A 43 3.83 -17.22 -11.40
C ARG A 43 2.66 -16.32 -11.70
N TYR A 44 2.28 -16.22 -12.96
CA TYR A 44 1.09 -15.52 -13.42
C TYR A 44 0.11 -16.53 -14.02
N SER A 45 -1.16 -16.16 -14.03
CA SER A 45 -2.26 -16.98 -14.58
C SER A 45 -2.11 -17.24 -16.08
N MET A 46 -1.46 -16.33 -16.80
CA MET A 46 -1.17 -16.42 -18.24
C MET A 46 0.29 -16.06 -18.54
N PRO A 47 0.79 -16.36 -19.75
CA PRO A 47 2.15 -16.02 -20.17
C PRO A 47 2.40 -14.49 -20.11
N VAL A 48 3.53 -14.11 -19.51
CA VAL A 48 4.00 -12.71 -19.38
C VAL A 48 5.43 -12.62 -19.90
N GLU A 49 5.71 -11.64 -20.75
CA GLU A 49 7.08 -11.31 -21.16
C GLU A 49 7.84 -10.72 -19.98
N ARG A 50 9.05 -11.22 -19.69
CA ARG A 50 9.81 -10.83 -18.50
C ARG A 50 11.17 -10.25 -18.90
N PHE A 51 11.44 -9.06 -18.41
CA PHE A 51 12.72 -8.38 -18.54
C PHE A 51 13.37 -8.22 -17.18
N VAL A 52 14.67 -8.52 -17.10
CA VAL A 52 15.44 -8.39 -15.86
C VAL A 52 16.26 -7.09 -15.95
N ALA A 53 15.99 -6.17 -15.03
CA ALA A 53 16.77 -4.95 -14.87
C ALA A 53 16.62 -4.41 -13.44
N ASP A 54 17.70 -3.83 -12.90
CA ASP A 54 17.72 -3.21 -11.57
C ASP A 54 17.77 -1.68 -11.72
N ARG A 55 16.82 -0.97 -11.11
CA ARG A 55 16.79 0.51 -11.09
C ARG A 55 18.05 1.14 -10.47
N ARG A 56 18.76 0.40 -9.61
CA ARG A 56 20.03 0.82 -9.01
C ARG A 56 21.19 0.81 -10.01
N CYS A 57 20.98 0.23 -11.20
CA CYS A 57 21.91 0.28 -12.33
C CYS A 57 21.27 1.13 -13.45
N PRO A 58 21.33 2.47 -13.40
CA PRO A 58 20.52 3.37 -14.22
C PRO A 58 20.69 3.16 -15.72
N ASP A 59 21.92 2.96 -16.21
CA ASP A 59 22.21 2.80 -17.64
C ASP A 59 21.62 1.50 -18.19
N ASP A 60 21.74 0.42 -17.44
CA ASP A 60 21.20 -0.87 -17.84
C ASP A 60 19.67 -0.86 -17.80
N TYR A 61 19.12 -0.27 -16.75
CA TYR A 61 17.68 -0.07 -16.62
C TYR A 61 17.12 0.76 -17.77
N ALA A 62 17.72 1.90 -18.06
CA ALA A 62 17.31 2.77 -19.18
C ALA A 62 17.38 2.05 -20.54
N ARG A 63 18.42 1.24 -20.78
CA ARG A 63 18.59 0.44 -22.00
C ARG A 63 17.43 -0.56 -22.15
N VAL A 64 17.06 -1.26 -21.09
CA VAL A 64 15.93 -2.19 -21.10
C VAL A 64 14.63 -1.45 -21.38
N LEU A 65 14.35 -0.34 -20.69
CA LEU A 65 13.13 0.45 -20.90
C LEU A 65 13.03 1.01 -22.32
N ALA A 66 14.13 1.50 -22.87
CA ALA A 66 14.18 2.04 -24.25
C ALA A 66 13.84 0.98 -25.30
N GLY A 67 14.15 -0.30 -25.05
CA GLY A 67 13.84 -1.43 -25.93
C GLY A 67 12.40 -1.91 -25.86
N LEU A 68 11.60 -1.44 -24.89
CA LEU A 68 10.21 -1.89 -24.79
C LEU A 68 9.31 -1.17 -25.82
N ASP A 69 8.53 -1.98 -26.53
CA ASP A 69 7.46 -1.52 -27.41
C ASP A 69 6.12 -1.74 -26.70
N VAL A 70 5.59 -0.68 -26.07
CA VAL A 70 4.38 -0.72 -25.24
C VAL A 70 3.55 0.55 -25.43
N GLU A 71 2.25 0.44 -25.22
CA GLU A 71 1.29 1.55 -25.30
C GLU A 71 1.08 2.22 -23.94
N ALA A 72 1.30 1.47 -22.83
CA ALA A 72 1.16 2.03 -21.50
C ALA A 72 2.18 1.43 -20.52
N VAL A 73 2.44 2.18 -19.45
CA VAL A 73 3.37 1.79 -18.37
C VAL A 73 2.69 1.97 -17.02
N VAL A 74 2.82 0.98 -16.14
CA VAL A 74 2.47 1.08 -14.72
C VAL A 74 3.77 1.02 -13.92
N ASP A 75 4.11 2.11 -13.23
CA ASP A 75 5.30 2.16 -12.40
C ASP A 75 4.94 1.99 -10.92
N VAL A 76 5.22 0.78 -10.40
CA VAL A 76 4.90 0.39 -9.02
C VAL A 76 6.05 0.70 -8.06
N THR A 77 7.28 0.74 -8.54
CA THR A 77 8.48 0.67 -7.70
C THR A 77 9.39 1.89 -7.76
N ALA A 78 8.95 3.03 -8.30
CA ALA A 78 9.72 4.27 -8.15
C ALA A 78 9.53 4.86 -6.75
N TYR A 79 10.63 5.00 -6.03
CA TYR A 79 10.68 5.57 -4.67
C TYR A 79 11.39 6.92 -4.62
N HIS A 80 12.22 7.24 -5.63
CA HIS A 80 12.99 8.48 -5.72
C HIS A 80 12.84 9.11 -7.11
N ALA A 81 13.02 10.43 -7.19
CA ALA A 81 12.84 11.21 -8.42
C ALA A 81 13.69 10.72 -9.60
N GLU A 82 14.92 10.24 -9.34
CA GLU A 82 15.85 9.72 -10.35
C GLU A 82 15.26 8.51 -11.06
N GLU A 83 14.56 7.64 -10.33
CA GLU A 83 13.90 6.47 -10.89
C GLU A 83 12.75 6.85 -11.82
N THR A 84 11.94 7.84 -11.42
CA THR A 84 10.89 8.41 -12.26
C THR A 84 11.48 9.14 -13.47
N ARG A 85 12.62 9.83 -13.31
CA ARG A 85 13.32 10.49 -14.44
C ARG A 85 13.73 9.50 -15.52
N SER A 86 14.24 8.33 -15.12
CA SER A 86 14.58 7.27 -16.08
C SER A 86 13.36 6.77 -16.85
N VAL A 87 12.22 6.63 -16.19
CA VAL A 87 10.95 6.25 -16.86
C VAL A 87 10.50 7.34 -17.84
N VAL A 88 10.49 8.61 -17.42
CA VAL A 88 10.13 9.74 -18.27
C VAL A 88 11.06 9.81 -19.49
N ALA A 89 12.37 9.73 -19.28
CA ALA A 89 13.35 9.79 -20.40
C ALA A 89 13.15 8.66 -21.42
N SER A 90 12.77 7.46 -20.94
CA SER A 90 12.59 6.29 -21.79
C SER A 90 11.27 6.29 -22.57
N PHE A 91 10.21 6.90 -22.04
CA PHE A 91 8.87 6.74 -22.60
C PHE A 91 8.19 8.04 -23.09
N ALA A 92 8.77 9.22 -22.83
CA ALA A 92 8.18 10.48 -23.28
C ALA A 92 8.00 10.51 -24.81
N GLY A 93 6.77 10.77 -25.25
CA GLY A 93 6.37 10.77 -26.67
C GLY A 93 6.22 9.37 -27.29
N ARG A 94 6.27 8.29 -26.51
CA ARG A 94 6.22 6.90 -26.99
C ARG A 94 5.04 6.10 -26.45
N ILE A 95 4.38 6.56 -25.38
CA ILE A 95 3.28 5.85 -24.73
C ILE A 95 2.03 6.73 -24.63
N GLU A 96 0.89 6.07 -24.53
CA GLU A 96 -0.41 6.71 -24.36
C GLU A 96 -0.74 6.99 -22.89
N ARG A 97 -0.10 6.27 -21.94
CA ARG A 97 -0.36 6.39 -20.52
C ARG A 97 0.78 5.90 -19.64
N LEU A 98 1.13 6.71 -18.64
CA LEU A 98 1.86 6.28 -17.46
C LEU A 98 0.93 6.33 -16.22
N VAL A 99 0.80 5.23 -15.48
CA VAL A 99 0.22 5.23 -14.13
C VAL A 99 1.34 5.04 -13.12
N HIS A 100 1.60 6.06 -12.32
CA HIS A 100 2.55 6.01 -11.21
C HIS A 100 1.83 5.64 -9.92
N ILE A 101 2.23 4.53 -9.30
CA ILE A 101 1.70 4.14 -7.99
C ILE A 101 2.37 4.98 -6.92
N SER A 102 1.59 5.83 -6.30
CA SER A 102 1.97 6.72 -5.20
C SER A 102 1.36 6.25 -3.88
N THR A 103 1.40 7.06 -2.84
CA THR A 103 1.04 6.70 -1.48
C THR A 103 0.41 7.85 -0.71
N LEU A 104 -0.40 7.55 0.30
CA LEU A 104 -0.85 8.50 1.33
C LEU A 104 0.32 9.23 2.00
N SER A 105 1.48 8.57 2.12
CA SER A 105 2.67 9.15 2.79
C SER A 105 3.27 10.36 2.06
N VAL A 106 2.84 10.67 0.82
CA VAL A 106 3.25 11.89 0.12
C VAL A 106 2.68 13.17 0.72
N TYR A 107 1.66 13.06 1.56
CA TYR A 107 1.07 14.22 2.20
C TYR A 107 1.84 14.67 3.43
N ARG A 108 1.94 15.98 3.61
CA ARG A 108 2.56 16.57 4.81
C ARG A 108 1.69 16.34 6.04
N TRP A 109 2.33 15.90 7.11
CA TRP A 109 1.68 15.70 8.41
C TRP A 109 1.74 16.97 9.28
N PRO A 110 0.73 17.25 10.13
CA PRO A 110 -0.50 16.46 10.36
C PRO A 110 -1.48 16.54 9.18
N LEU A 111 -2.27 15.49 8.98
CA LEU A 111 -3.19 15.39 7.84
C LEU A 111 -4.50 16.16 8.11
N PRO A 112 -4.98 17.00 7.17
CA PRO A 112 -6.38 17.43 7.16
C PRO A 112 -7.24 16.23 6.74
N CYS A 113 -8.10 15.72 7.60
CA CYS A 113 -8.86 14.51 7.31
C CYS A 113 -10.34 14.81 7.01
N PRO A 114 -10.93 14.25 5.94
CA PRO A 114 -10.31 13.41 4.90
C PRO A 114 -9.36 14.19 3.98
N VAL A 115 -8.25 13.56 3.60
CA VAL A 115 -7.18 14.21 2.83
C VAL A 115 -7.54 14.30 1.36
N GLN A 116 -7.62 15.50 0.81
CA GLN A 116 -7.86 15.74 -0.61
C GLN A 116 -6.55 15.76 -1.41
N GLU A 117 -6.63 15.49 -2.72
CA GLU A 117 -5.46 15.43 -3.60
C GLU A 117 -4.68 16.74 -3.70
N GLY A 118 -5.33 17.87 -3.42
CA GLY A 118 -4.69 19.19 -3.37
C GLY A 118 -3.96 19.52 -2.07
N ALA A 119 -3.97 18.63 -1.07
CA ALA A 119 -3.26 18.84 0.19
C ALA A 119 -1.74 18.94 -0.01
N PRO A 120 -1.02 19.71 0.84
CA PRO A 120 0.43 19.90 0.72
C PRO A 120 1.19 18.59 0.73
N LEU A 121 2.19 18.50 -0.14
CA LEU A 121 3.09 17.33 -0.21
C LEU A 121 4.20 17.43 0.83
N GLU A 122 4.64 16.26 1.28
CA GLU A 122 5.76 16.08 2.19
C GLU A 122 7.05 16.71 1.63
N ASP A 123 7.69 17.55 2.43
CA ASP A 123 8.92 18.25 2.10
C ASP A 123 10.03 18.06 3.16
N ASP A 124 9.78 17.26 4.19
CA ASP A 124 10.79 16.88 5.19
C ASP A 124 11.58 15.65 4.73
N PRO A 125 12.89 15.79 4.39
CA PRO A 125 13.71 14.68 3.93
C PRO A 125 13.91 13.59 5.00
N ARG A 126 13.66 13.87 6.29
CA ARG A 126 13.71 12.86 7.36
C ARG A 126 12.57 11.83 7.24
N ARG A 127 11.51 12.15 6.51
CA ARG A 127 10.41 11.25 6.13
C ARG A 127 10.70 10.59 4.79
N ASP A 128 11.85 9.94 4.67
CA ASP A 128 12.48 9.44 3.46
C ASP A 128 11.51 8.85 2.42
N TYR A 129 10.66 7.90 2.81
CA TYR A 129 9.69 7.28 1.89
C TYR A 129 8.67 8.27 1.34
N GLY A 130 8.03 9.06 2.20
CA GLY A 130 7.04 10.05 1.80
C GLY A 130 7.64 11.17 0.95
N TYR A 131 8.80 11.67 1.37
CA TYR A 131 9.57 12.69 0.67
C TYR A 131 10.00 12.21 -0.73
N GLY A 132 10.55 11.00 -0.84
CA GLY A 132 10.99 10.42 -2.10
C GLY A 132 9.83 10.22 -3.08
N LYS A 133 8.71 9.68 -2.62
CA LYS A 133 7.49 9.52 -3.44
C LYS A 133 6.90 10.88 -3.85
N ALA A 134 6.91 11.88 -2.98
CA ALA A 134 6.49 13.24 -3.32
C ALA A 134 7.42 13.89 -4.37
N ALA A 135 8.72 13.60 -4.32
CA ALA A 135 9.66 14.05 -5.33
C ALA A 135 9.40 13.40 -6.71
N CYS A 136 8.99 12.11 -6.74
CA CYS A 136 8.53 11.45 -7.97
C CYS A 136 7.34 12.20 -8.59
N GLU A 137 6.33 12.52 -7.77
CA GLU A 137 5.14 13.26 -8.24
C GLU A 137 5.49 14.67 -8.73
N ARG A 138 6.33 15.43 -7.99
CA ARG A 138 6.77 16.77 -8.43
C ARG A 138 7.46 16.72 -9.80
N LEU A 139 8.24 15.69 -10.05
CA LEU A 139 8.87 15.49 -11.35
C LEU A 139 7.81 15.22 -12.45
N LEU A 140 6.79 14.40 -12.17
CA LEU A 140 5.70 14.15 -13.11
C LEU A 140 4.88 15.42 -13.37
N PHE A 141 4.60 16.24 -12.34
CA PHE A 141 3.86 17.51 -12.48
C PHE A 141 4.58 18.51 -13.39
N SER A 142 5.90 18.41 -13.50
CA SER A 142 6.69 19.25 -14.40
C SER A 142 6.70 18.77 -15.85
N GLN A 143 6.13 17.59 -16.15
CA GLN A 143 6.10 17.04 -17.49
C GLN A 143 4.88 17.51 -18.29
N PRO A 144 5.07 17.97 -19.53
CA PRO A 144 3.94 18.27 -20.43
C PRO A 144 3.19 16.97 -20.76
N THR A 145 1.88 16.99 -20.55
CA THR A 145 1.01 15.81 -20.71
C THR A 145 0.92 15.32 -22.14
N GLU A 146 1.19 16.18 -23.12
CA GLU A 146 1.24 15.82 -24.55
C GLU A 146 2.42 14.90 -24.88
N ARG A 147 3.49 14.99 -24.09
CA ARG A 147 4.69 14.15 -24.25
C ARG A 147 4.74 13.00 -23.25
N MET A 148 4.22 13.23 -22.05
CA MET A 148 4.17 12.23 -20.97
C MET A 148 2.78 12.22 -20.35
N PRO A 149 1.84 11.44 -20.87
CA PRO A 149 0.47 11.38 -20.37
C PRO A 149 0.42 10.59 -19.03
N TRP A 150 0.85 11.22 -17.96
CA TRP A 150 0.97 10.63 -16.63
C TRP A 150 -0.32 10.72 -15.81
N THR A 151 -0.47 9.81 -14.88
CA THR A 151 -1.45 9.80 -13.79
C THR A 151 -0.77 9.30 -12.53
N ALA A 152 -1.02 9.93 -11.37
CA ALA A 152 -0.55 9.42 -10.09
C ALA A 152 -1.73 8.87 -9.27
N LEU A 153 -1.56 7.66 -8.73
CA LEU A 153 -2.55 6.99 -7.88
C LEU A 153 -2.00 6.88 -6.46
N ARG A 154 -2.55 7.65 -5.53
CA ARG A 154 -2.19 7.64 -4.11
C ARG A 154 -3.01 6.61 -3.37
N LEU A 155 -2.33 5.62 -2.81
CA LEU A 155 -2.91 4.52 -2.07
C LEU A 155 -2.65 4.66 -0.56
N PRO A 156 -3.59 4.28 0.30
CA PRO A 156 -3.33 4.07 1.72
C PRO A 156 -2.51 2.79 1.92
N ALA A 157 -2.50 2.23 3.13
CA ALA A 157 -1.99 0.88 3.32
C ALA A 157 -2.76 -0.09 2.41
N VAL A 158 -2.03 -0.84 1.59
CA VAL A 158 -2.62 -1.91 0.77
C VAL A 158 -2.42 -3.23 1.49
N PHE A 159 -3.43 -4.10 1.49
CA PHE A 159 -3.41 -5.42 2.10
C PHE A 159 -3.98 -6.48 1.15
N GLY A 160 -3.71 -7.74 1.42
CA GLY A 160 -4.20 -8.85 0.60
C GLY A 160 -3.23 -10.03 0.57
N PRO A 161 -3.55 -11.10 -0.16
CA PRO A 161 -2.65 -12.22 -0.35
C PRO A 161 -1.28 -11.78 -0.87
N GLY A 162 -0.21 -12.30 -0.23
CA GLY A 162 1.16 -11.96 -0.59
C GLY A 162 1.64 -10.59 -0.08
N ASP A 163 0.94 -9.95 0.88
CA ASP A 163 1.41 -8.68 1.50
C ASP A 163 2.73 -8.88 2.25
N PRO A 164 3.83 -8.22 1.81
CA PRO A 164 5.14 -8.36 2.46
C PRO A 164 5.22 -7.62 3.81
N TYR A 165 4.30 -6.70 4.08
CA TYR A 165 4.30 -5.91 5.32
C TYR A 165 3.68 -6.65 6.51
N SER A 166 2.96 -7.74 6.25
CA SER A 166 2.44 -8.68 7.26
C SER A 166 1.61 -8.03 8.37
N ARG A 167 0.90 -6.93 8.09
CA ARG A 167 0.10 -6.21 9.10
C ARG A 167 -1.03 -7.07 9.66
N GLU A 168 -1.76 -7.73 8.78
CA GLU A 168 -2.85 -8.65 9.11
C GLU A 168 -2.30 -9.90 9.79
N ALA A 169 -1.13 -10.39 9.36
CA ALA A 169 -0.46 -11.51 10.02
C ALA A 169 -0.03 -11.16 11.45
N PHE A 170 0.45 -9.92 11.69
CA PHE A 170 0.74 -9.44 13.05
C PHE A 170 -0.51 -9.49 13.93
N LEU A 171 -1.63 -8.91 13.47
CA LEU A 171 -2.87 -8.87 14.25
C LEU A 171 -3.44 -10.28 14.49
N LEU A 172 -3.49 -11.11 13.43
CA LEU A 172 -3.93 -12.49 13.53
C LEU A 172 -3.04 -13.31 14.47
N GLY A 173 -1.72 -13.18 14.36
CA GLY A 173 -0.76 -13.89 15.21
C GLY A 173 -0.97 -13.56 16.70
N ARG A 174 -1.19 -12.29 17.03
CA ARG A 174 -1.50 -11.88 18.41
C ARG A 174 -2.81 -12.47 18.93
N ILE A 175 -3.85 -12.51 18.08
CA ILE A 175 -5.13 -13.11 18.44
C ILE A 175 -4.97 -14.61 18.68
N LEU A 176 -4.28 -15.33 17.80
CA LEU A 176 -4.09 -16.78 17.91
C LEU A 176 -3.26 -17.18 19.14
N GLN A 177 -2.31 -16.32 19.56
CA GLN A 177 -1.46 -16.52 20.71
C GLN A 177 -2.04 -15.95 22.03
N ASP A 178 -3.27 -15.42 21.99
CA ASP A 178 -3.92 -14.76 23.13
C ASP A 178 -3.13 -13.55 23.68
N ASN A 179 -2.34 -12.90 22.82
CA ASN A 179 -1.55 -11.72 23.14
C ASN A 179 -2.39 -10.43 23.06
N THR A 180 -2.08 -9.45 23.92
CA THR A 180 -2.81 -8.18 23.94
C THR A 180 -2.52 -7.32 22.72
N ILE A 181 -3.56 -6.86 22.02
CA ILE A 181 -3.48 -5.86 20.97
C ILE A 181 -3.73 -4.48 21.56
N VAL A 182 -2.80 -3.55 21.32
CA VAL A 182 -2.97 -2.17 21.78
C VAL A 182 -3.77 -1.39 20.75
N VAL A 183 -4.77 -0.68 21.24
CA VAL A 183 -5.60 0.24 20.45
C VAL A 183 -5.47 1.67 21.02
N PRO A 184 -5.67 2.73 20.22
CA PRO A 184 -5.62 4.10 20.70
C PRO A 184 -6.65 4.37 21.81
N PRO A 185 -6.40 5.37 22.69
CA PRO A 185 -7.33 5.71 23.79
C PRO A 185 -8.70 6.15 23.29
N ARG A 186 -8.74 6.77 22.13
CA ARG A 186 -9.97 7.17 21.41
C ARG A 186 -10.00 6.50 20.04
N PRO A 187 -11.18 6.16 19.53
CA PRO A 187 -11.30 5.62 18.19
C PRO A 187 -10.90 6.70 17.15
N HIS A 188 -10.00 6.33 16.24
CA HIS A 188 -9.63 7.12 15.08
C HIS A 188 -9.87 6.31 13.83
N LEU A 189 -10.25 6.98 12.75
CA LEU A 189 -10.49 6.33 11.48
C LEU A 189 -9.18 6.10 10.73
N CYS A 190 -8.97 4.86 10.33
CA CYS A 190 -7.92 4.43 9.42
C CYS A 190 -8.53 3.99 8.10
N GLN A 191 -7.71 3.89 7.07
CA GLN A 191 -8.14 3.40 5.78
C GLN A 191 -7.06 2.51 5.18
N ASN A 192 -7.48 1.43 4.54
CA ASN A 192 -6.66 0.59 3.70
C ASN A 192 -7.38 0.32 2.36
N LEU A 193 -6.73 -0.42 1.46
CA LEU A 193 -7.33 -0.85 0.20
C LEU A 193 -6.88 -2.27 -0.10
N PHE A 194 -7.80 -3.13 -0.52
CA PHE A 194 -7.47 -4.47 -0.95
C PHE A 194 -6.68 -4.45 -2.28
N ALA A 195 -5.66 -5.30 -2.40
CA ALA A 195 -4.73 -5.29 -3.55
C ALA A 195 -5.45 -5.48 -4.90
N ALA A 196 -6.48 -6.33 -4.95
CA ALA A 196 -7.26 -6.50 -6.17
C ALA A 196 -8.05 -5.24 -6.55
N ASP A 197 -8.55 -4.46 -5.58
CA ASP A 197 -9.20 -3.18 -5.85
C ASP A 197 -8.18 -2.10 -6.25
N ALA A 198 -6.98 -2.10 -5.68
CA ALA A 198 -5.89 -1.23 -6.14
C ALA A 198 -5.54 -1.51 -7.61
N ALA A 199 -5.45 -2.78 -8.00
CA ALA A 199 -5.22 -3.19 -9.39
C ALA A 199 -6.36 -2.76 -10.31
N ARG A 200 -7.62 -2.88 -9.88
CA ARG A 200 -8.79 -2.39 -10.64
C ARG A 200 -8.76 -0.87 -10.82
N ALA A 201 -8.34 -0.11 -9.80
CA ALA A 201 -8.16 1.33 -9.93
C ALA A 201 -7.12 1.67 -11.02
N VAL A 202 -5.99 0.95 -11.04
CA VAL A 202 -4.97 1.10 -12.10
C VAL A 202 -5.55 0.84 -13.48
N CYS A 203 -6.30 -0.24 -13.67
CA CYS A 203 -6.94 -0.55 -14.94
C CYS A 203 -7.91 0.57 -15.38
N ALA A 204 -8.74 1.08 -14.47
CA ALA A 204 -9.67 2.17 -14.77
C ALA A 204 -8.93 3.46 -15.19
N LEU A 205 -7.80 3.78 -14.54
CA LEU A 205 -6.97 4.93 -14.90
C LEU A 205 -6.26 4.76 -16.23
N LEU A 206 -5.86 3.55 -16.60
CA LEU A 206 -5.27 3.26 -17.92
C LEU A 206 -6.27 3.46 -19.06
N GLU A 207 -7.55 3.23 -18.80
CA GLU A 207 -8.62 3.31 -19.82
C GLU A 207 -9.23 4.72 -19.94
N SER A 208 -9.19 5.52 -18.86
CA SER A 208 -9.88 6.80 -18.83
C SER A 208 -9.03 7.95 -19.42
N PRO A 209 -9.49 8.67 -20.45
CA PRO A 209 -8.80 9.86 -20.94
C PRO A 209 -8.80 11.02 -19.91
N LEU A 210 -9.75 11.04 -18.99
CA LEU A 210 -9.86 12.06 -17.95
C LEU A 210 -8.71 11.97 -16.92
N ALA A 211 -8.01 10.82 -16.89
CA ALA A 211 -6.95 10.60 -15.92
C ALA A 211 -5.61 11.28 -16.27
N VAL A 212 -5.44 11.77 -17.50
CA VAL A 212 -4.19 12.41 -17.95
C VAL A 212 -3.90 13.68 -17.17
N GLY A 213 -2.69 13.80 -16.64
CA GLY A 213 -2.25 14.96 -15.85
C GLY A 213 -2.95 15.10 -14.50
N ARG A 214 -3.51 14.01 -13.99
CA ARG A 214 -4.32 14.01 -12.76
C ARG A 214 -3.71 13.14 -11.67
N VAL A 215 -4.05 13.51 -10.43
CA VAL A 215 -3.76 12.74 -9.23
C VAL A 215 -5.08 12.25 -8.65
N TYR A 216 -5.10 11.01 -8.22
CA TYR A 216 -6.27 10.40 -7.57
C TYR A 216 -5.89 9.72 -6.26
N ASN A 217 -6.72 9.92 -5.26
CA ASN A 217 -6.74 9.11 -4.06
C ASN A 217 -7.66 7.90 -4.27
N ALA A 218 -7.21 6.70 -3.92
CA ALA A 218 -8.07 5.54 -3.84
C ALA A 218 -7.94 4.87 -2.48
N GLY A 219 -9.05 4.43 -1.91
CA GLY A 219 -9.09 3.80 -0.59
C GLY A 219 -10.37 3.00 -0.41
N GLY A 220 -10.33 2.03 0.50
CA GLY A 220 -11.47 1.23 0.90
C GLY A 220 -12.34 1.95 1.94
N THR A 221 -13.23 1.20 2.57
CA THR A 221 -14.07 1.71 3.66
C THR A 221 -13.21 2.06 4.87
N PRO A 222 -13.32 3.28 5.43
CA PRO A 222 -12.64 3.63 6.67
C PRO A 222 -13.09 2.76 7.84
N PHE A 223 -12.17 2.46 8.76
CA PHE A 223 -12.41 1.63 9.94
C PHE A 223 -11.66 2.18 11.15
N THR A 224 -12.05 1.76 12.35
CA THR A 224 -11.24 1.95 13.56
C THR A 224 -10.36 0.72 13.78
N LEU A 225 -9.15 0.89 14.32
CA LEU A 225 -8.28 -0.27 14.63
C LEU A 225 -9.01 -1.29 15.52
N GLU A 226 -9.77 -0.82 16.51
CA GLU A 226 -10.54 -1.72 17.38
C GLU A 226 -11.55 -2.55 16.60
N GLY A 227 -12.35 -1.94 15.73
CA GLY A 227 -13.32 -2.64 14.87
C GLY A 227 -12.67 -3.60 13.88
N TYR A 228 -11.50 -3.22 13.37
CA TYR A 228 -10.71 -4.07 12.46
C TYR A 228 -10.19 -5.32 13.17
N VAL A 229 -9.70 -5.15 14.41
CA VAL A 229 -9.28 -6.27 15.27
C VAL A 229 -10.45 -7.19 15.59
N ASP A 230 -11.64 -6.64 15.89
CA ASP A 230 -12.84 -7.44 16.16
C ASP A 230 -13.27 -8.25 14.93
N LEU A 231 -13.15 -7.67 13.74
CA LEU A 231 -13.45 -8.38 12.50
C LEU A 231 -12.47 -9.53 12.24
N ILE A 232 -11.16 -9.32 12.42
CA ILE A 232 -10.15 -10.37 12.31
C ILE A 232 -10.42 -11.47 13.36
N ALA A 233 -10.73 -11.10 14.59
CA ALA A 233 -11.03 -12.02 15.69
C ALA A 233 -12.26 -12.89 15.36
N GLY A 234 -13.32 -12.27 14.82
CA GLY A 234 -14.51 -12.97 14.36
C GLY A 234 -14.21 -13.98 13.25
N LEU A 235 -13.42 -13.59 12.24
CA LEU A 235 -13.00 -14.49 11.15
C LEU A 235 -12.10 -15.62 11.64
N ALA A 236 -11.25 -15.36 12.65
CA ALA A 236 -10.39 -16.37 13.26
C ALA A 236 -11.13 -17.29 14.26
N GLY A 237 -12.39 -17.00 14.61
CA GLY A 237 -13.16 -17.74 15.58
C GLY A 237 -12.59 -17.65 17.02
N ARG A 238 -11.87 -16.56 17.35
CA ARG A 238 -11.21 -16.36 18.64
C ARG A 238 -11.41 -14.93 19.16
N PRO A 239 -11.59 -14.73 20.48
CA PRO A 239 -11.66 -13.39 21.05
C PRO A 239 -10.31 -12.68 20.98
N ALA A 240 -10.32 -11.36 20.77
CA ALA A 240 -9.12 -10.54 20.84
C ALA A 240 -9.01 -9.87 22.22
N ARG A 241 -7.84 -9.94 22.86
CA ARG A 241 -7.52 -9.13 24.03
C ARG A 241 -7.05 -7.76 23.58
N LYS A 242 -7.73 -6.72 24.05
CA LYS A 242 -7.42 -5.33 23.68
C LYS A 242 -7.06 -4.50 24.90
N MET A 243 -6.07 -3.59 24.75
CA MET A 243 -5.68 -2.63 25.76
C MET A 243 -5.63 -1.23 25.13
N ARG A 244 -6.22 -0.24 25.81
CA ARG A 244 -6.13 1.16 25.35
C ARG A 244 -4.90 1.82 25.96
N ALA A 245 -4.01 2.33 25.11
CA ALA A 245 -2.84 3.08 25.56
C ALA A 245 -2.53 4.20 24.56
N SER A 246 -2.04 5.35 25.05
CA SER A 246 -1.55 6.44 24.18
C SER A 246 -0.12 6.16 23.72
N ALA A 247 0.29 6.77 22.59
CA ALA A 247 1.65 6.70 22.08
C ALA A 247 2.68 7.09 23.15
N ARG A 248 2.37 8.11 23.97
CA ARG A 248 3.24 8.53 25.10
C ARG A 248 3.45 7.41 26.11
N VAL A 249 2.39 6.68 26.46
CA VAL A 249 2.47 5.53 27.38
C VAL A 249 3.29 4.41 26.75
N LEU A 250 3.05 4.09 25.49
CA LEU A 250 3.78 3.05 24.76
C LEU A 250 5.28 3.34 24.73
N VAL A 251 5.68 4.56 24.37
CA VAL A 251 7.09 4.97 24.35
C VAL A 251 7.73 4.90 25.73
N ARG A 252 7.03 5.37 26.77
CA ARG A 252 7.49 5.26 28.17
C ARG A 252 7.76 3.80 28.56
N ASP A 253 6.90 2.89 28.13
CA ASP A 253 6.97 1.46 28.45
C ASP A 253 7.86 0.67 27.46
N GLY A 254 8.63 1.37 26.61
CA GLY A 254 9.63 0.79 25.70
C GLY A 254 9.07 0.24 24.40
N ALA A 255 7.80 0.52 24.07
CA ALA A 255 7.22 0.13 22.79
C ALA A 255 7.28 1.28 21.76
N ASP A 256 7.42 0.92 20.49
CA ASP A 256 7.34 1.84 19.39
C ASP A 256 5.93 1.81 18.77
N PRO A 257 5.13 2.88 18.92
CA PRO A 257 3.78 2.93 18.34
C PRO A 257 3.75 2.73 16.83
N GLN A 258 4.83 3.10 16.11
CA GLN A 258 4.91 2.97 14.66
C GLN A 258 5.00 1.51 14.18
N LYS A 259 5.41 0.61 15.07
CA LYS A 259 5.45 -0.83 14.81
C LYS A 259 4.11 -1.54 15.00
N ILE A 260 3.12 -0.84 15.56
CA ILE A 260 1.76 -1.40 15.74
C ILE A 260 0.95 -1.06 14.49
N PRO A 261 0.51 -2.05 13.71
CA PRO A 261 -0.25 -1.81 12.48
C PRO A 261 -1.51 -0.98 12.76
N TYR A 262 -1.73 0.04 11.92
CA TYR A 262 -2.91 0.91 11.97
C TYR A 262 -3.11 1.67 13.30
N TYR A 263 -2.07 1.75 14.14
CA TYR A 263 -2.12 2.56 15.36
C TYR A 263 -1.87 4.03 15.02
N PHE A 264 -2.90 4.85 15.12
CA PHE A 264 -2.83 6.30 14.92
C PHE A 264 -3.58 7.02 16.04
N GLU A 265 -3.10 8.20 16.46
CA GLU A 265 -3.79 9.11 17.39
C GLU A 265 -4.39 10.31 16.64
N GLY A 266 -4.94 10.07 15.46
CA GLY A 266 -5.63 10.99 14.57
C GLY A 266 -6.20 10.22 13.39
N ASP A 267 -7.19 10.78 12.72
CA ASP A 267 -7.80 10.17 11.55
C ASP A 267 -6.84 10.17 10.37
N VAL A 268 -6.79 9.05 9.64
CA VAL A 268 -5.94 8.84 8.46
C VAL A 268 -6.79 8.27 7.34
N VAL A 269 -7.52 9.16 6.65
CA VAL A 269 -8.49 8.81 5.60
C VAL A 269 -8.27 9.69 4.38
N LEU A 270 -8.19 9.09 3.21
CA LEU A 270 -8.15 9.76 1.91
C LEU A 270 -9.56 10.13 1.44
N ASP A 271 -9.74 11.30 0.89
CA ASP A 271 -10.94 11.65 0.14
C ASP A 271 -10.90 10.97 -1.24
N THR A 272 -11.82 10.06 -1.48
CA THR A 272 -11.89 9.27 -2.71
C THR A 272 -12.98 9.73 -3.67
N ARG A 273 -13.59 10.89 -3.42
CA ARG A 273 -14.68 11.40 -4.27
C ARG A 273 -14.22 11.64 -5.70
N ARG A 274 -13.03 12.18 -5.91
CA ARG A 274 -12.53 12.49 -7.25
C ARG A 274 -12.43 11.25 -8.14
N ILE A 275 -11.82 10.17 -7.67
CA ILE A 275 -11.69 8.95 -8.47
C ILE A 275 -13.05 8.30 -8.74
N ARG A 276 -13.99 8.38 -7.78
CA ARG A 276 -15.36 7.91 -7.97
C ARG A 276 -16.09 8.74 -9.02
N ASP A 277 -16.04 10.05 -8.92
CA ASP A 277 -16.89 10.95 -9.72
C ASP A 277 -16.33 11.13 -11.16
N GLU A 278 -15.01 11.15 -11.35
CA GLU A 278 -14.37 11.34 -12.65
C GLU A 278 -14.10 10.01 -13.38
N ILE A 279 -13.76 8.95 -12.65
CA ILE A 279 -13.31 7.66 -13.21
C ILE A 279 -14.38 6.56 -13.06
N GLY A 280 -15.34 6.75 -12.16
CA GLY A 280 -16.34 5.73 -11.83
C GLY A 280 -15.79 4.58 -10.97
N PHE A 281 -14.60 4.75 -10.37
CA PHE A 281 -14.00 3.70 -9.56
C PHE A 281 -14.59 3.68 -8.15
N VAL A 282 -15.04 2.52 -7.75
CA VAL A 282 -15.39 2.16 -6.37
C VAL A 282 -14.80 0.79 -6.04
N PRO A 283 -14.32 0.56 -4.79
CA PRO A 283 -13.91 -0.77 -4.35
C PRO A 283 -15.07 -1.77 -4.46
N LEU A 284 -14.77 -2.99 -4.91
CA LEU A 284 -15.77 -4.08 -5.02
C LEU A 284 -15.74 -5.05 -3.85
N TRP A 285 -14.58 -5.15 -3.19
CA TRP A 285 -14.42 -6.10 -2.10
C TRP A 285 -14.93 -5.50 -0.80
N SER A 286 -15.86 -6.20 -0.13
CA SER A 286 -16.17 -5.86 1.26
C SER A 286 -14.98 -6.18 2.15
N MET A 287 -14.85 -5.46 3.27
CA MET A 287 -13.76 -5.66 4.22
C MET A 287 -13.68 -7.12 4.70
N GLU A 288 -14.83 -7.72 4.99
CA GLU A 288 -14.90 -9.12 5.44
C GLU A 288 -14.35 -10.10 4.40
N LYS A 289 -14.75 -9.96 3.14
CA LYS A 289 -14.30 -10.86 2.06
C LYS A 289 -12.81 -10.68 1.78
N ALA A 290 -12.33 -9.44 1.77
CA ALA A 290 -10.94 -9.11 1.55
C ALA A 290 -10.04 -9.65 2.69
N LEU A 291 -10.48 -9.49 3.94
CA LEU A 291 -9.80 -10.05 5.10
C LEU A 291 -9.82 -11.57 5.09
N ALA A 292 -10.97 -12.21 4.82
CA ALA A 292 -11.04 -13.66 4.76
C ALA A 292 -10.03 -14.24 3.76
N ALA A 293 -9.95 -13.68 2.54
CA ALA A 293 -8.97 -14.10 1.54
C ALA A 293 -7.52 -13.87 2.00
N THR A 294 -7.25 -12.75 2.69
CA THR A 294 -5.91 -12.43 3.21
C THR A 294 -5.51 -13.38 4.33
N LEU A 295 -6.40 -13.63 5.29
CA LEU A 295 -6.13 -14.53 6.42
C LEU A 295 -5.96 -15.97 5.97
N GLU A 296 -6.72 -16.41 4.95
CA GLU A 296 -6.55 -17.74 4.35
C GLU A 296 -5.16 -17.90 3.71
N ASP A 297 -4.67 -16.88 2.99
CA ASP A 297 -3.32 -16.88 2.43
C ASP A 297 -2.26 -16.94 3.53
N ILE A 298 -2.37 -16.10 4.57
CA ILE A 298 -1.46 -16.09 5.71
C ILE A 298 -1.39 -17.46 6.39
N MET A 299 -2.53 -18.12 6.61
CA MET A 299 -2.59 -19.42 7.27
C MET A 299 -2.00 -20.57 6.42
N ARG A 300 -1.88 -20.39 5.09
CA ARG A 300 -1.25 -21.34 4.18
C ARG A 300 0.26 -21.20 4.05
N LEU A 301 0.86 -20.14 4.62
CA LEU A 301 2.30 -19.90 4.51
C LEU A 301 3.09 -21.06 5.15
N PRO A 302 4.13 -21.59 4.45
CA PRO A 302 5.01 -22.60 5.03
C PRO A 302 5.68 -22.07 6.31
N GLY A 303 5.53 -22.80 7.44
CA GLY A 303 6.06 -22.38 8.74
C GLY A 303 5.06 -21.66 9.62
N GLY A 304 3.84 -21.40 9.14
CA GLY A 304 2.81 -20.69 9.90
C GLY A 304 3.10 -19.21 10.07
N ILE A 305 2.42 -18.57 11.02
CA ILE A 305 2.64 -17.15 11.33
C ILE A 305 3.91 -17.04 12.16
N ASP A 306 5.00 -16.54 11.56
CA ASP A 306 6.22 -16.23 12.29
C ASP A 306 5.99 -14.99 13.18
N SER A 307 5.82 -15.24 14.48
CA SER A 307 5.67 -14.18 15.49
C SER A 307 7.02 -13.74 16.11
N ASN A 308 8.14 -14.32 15.65
CA ASN A 308 9.45 -13.93 16.13
C ASN A 308 9.77 -12.48 15.69
N GLY A 309 9.98 -11.61 16.66
CA GLY A 309 10.21 -10.18 16.42
C GLY A 309 8.96 -9.27 16.57
N TRP A 310 7.76 -9.84 16.81
CA TRP A 310 6.55 -9.08 17.11
C TRP A 310 6.26 -8.92 18.60
N GLY A 311 7.21 -9.31 19.44
CA GLY A 311 7.12 -9.16 20.90
C GLY A 311 7.01 -7.69 21.30
N LEU A 312 5.99 -7.37 22.08
CA LEU A 312 5.85 -6.08 22.73
C LEU A 312 6.29 -6.21 24.20
N PRO A 313 6.76 -5.15 24.86
CA PRO A 313 7.29 -5.22 26.22
C PRO A 313 6.36 -5.87 27.25
N TRP A 314 5.07 -5.90 26.99
CA TRP A 314 4.04 -6.51 27.84
C TRP A 314 3.66 -7.94 27.45
N ASP A 315 4.34 -8.58 26.51
CA ASP A 315 4.07 -9.97 26.11
C ASP A 315 4.68 -10.99 27.07
N ALA A 316 5.34 -10.56 28.15
CA ALA A 316 5.68 -11.42 29.27
C ALA A 316 4.38 -12.04 29.85
N PRO A 317 4.39 -13.31 30.31
CA PRO A 317 3.19 -13.96 30.79
C PRO A 317 2.54 -13.12 31.88
N PHE A 318 1.28 -12.73 31.67
CA PHE A 318 0.47 -12.08 32.72
C PHE A 318 0.51 -12.97 33.94
N PRO A 319 0.79 -12.43 35.15
CA PRO A 319 0.65 -13.19 36.36
C PRO A 319 -0.79 -13.73 36.45
N ALA A 320 -0.97 -14.95 36.89
CA ALA A 320 -2.25 -15.67 36.97
C ALA A 320 -3.38 -14.94 37.72
N SER A 321 -3.11 -13.77 38.28
CA SER A 321 -4.03 -12.88 38.98
C SER A 321 -4.96 -12.05 38.10
N GLY A 322 -4.83 -12.10 36.77
CA GLY A 322 -5.73 -11.41 35.84
C GLY A 322 -5.71 -9.86 35.85
N ARG A 323 -4.81 -9.25 36.63
CA ARG A 323 -4.58 -7.81 36.63
C ARG A 323 -3.36 -7.48 35.79
N PRO A 324 -3.46 -6.50 34.87
CA PRO A 324 -2.26 -5.94 34.25
C PRO A 324 -1.33 -5.45 35.37
N PRO A 325 0.01 -5.47 35.19
CA PRO A 325 0.93 -4.88 36.15
C PRO A 325 0.44 -3.46 36.43
N GLU A 326 0.21 -3.16 37.70
CA GLU A 326 -0.24 -1.83 38.14
C GLU A 326 0.75 -0.82 37.55
N MET A 327 0.28 -0.04 36.59
CA MET A 327 0.99 1.14 36.15
C MET A 327 1.04 2.07 37.35
N ALA A 328 2.19 2.02 38.05
CA ALA A 328 2.43 2.84 39.23
C ALA A 328 2.02 4.28 38.94
N ALA A 329 0.97 4.73 39.63
CA ALA A 329 0.60 6.11 39.66
C ALA A 329 1.75 6.85 40.36
N GLN A 330 2.69 7.40 39.60
CA GLN A 330 3.70 8.31 40.10
C GLN A 330 3.54 9.68 39.43
N GLY A 331 3.08 10.60 40.27
CA GLY A 331 3.71 11.89 40.46
C GLY A 331 3.50 12.90 39.35
N SER A 332 2.55 13.82 39.58
CA SER A 332 2.62 15.20 39.10
C SER A 332 4.07 15.72 39.13
N VAL A 333 4.56 16.16 37.99
CA VAL A 333 5.76 16.98 37.88
C VAL A 333 5.34 18.30 37.24
N PRO A 334 5.84 19.47 37.73
CA PRO A 334 5.30 20.81 37.55
C PRO A 334 5.38 21.36 36.14
#